data_f1640e242534dd816c7b2e58deb645cf
#
_entry.id   f1640e242534dd816c7b2e58deb645cf
#
_cell.length_a   1.000
_cell.length_b   1.000
_cell.length_c   1.000
_cell.angle_alpha   90.00
_cell.angle_beta   90.00
_cell.angle_gamma   90.00
#
_symmetry.space_group_name_H-M   'P 1'
#
loop_
_entity.id
_entity.type
_entity.pdbx_description
1 polymer ?
#
loop_
_entity_poly.entity_id
_entity_poly.type
_entity_poly.pdbx_seq_one_letter_code
_entity_poly.pdbx_strand_id
1 'polypeptide(L)'
;VSVTLDANVEELQLTRSSAINGTGNQIANVIVGNSAANTINGAGGNDTLTGGAGRDAFVFDTALGPSNIDRITDFSVPSDSIRLDNDVFIGLSAGGLSSQAFRKNTSGNAVDANDRIIYETDTGRVWFDRDGNGSAAKVQFAVLDRNLAITHADFIVF
;
A
#
# COMPACT_ATOMS: atom_id res chain seq x y z
N VAL A 1 -12.16 10.54 -13.81
CA VAL A 1 -11.47 9.94 -14.97
C VAL A 1 -10.43 8.98 -14.44
N SER A 2 -10.25 7.85 -15.10
CA SER A 2 -9.21 6.87 -14.76
C SER A 2 -8.36 6.61 -15.99
N VAL A 3 -7.07 6.37 -15.77
CA VAL A 3 -6.08 5.99 -16.79
C VAL A 3 -5.47 4.67 -16.37
N THR A 4 -5.41 3.72 -17.28
CA THR A 4 -4.74 2.43 -17.07
C THR A 4 -3.64 2.30 -18.11
N LEU A 5 -2.46 1.85 -17.69
CA LEU A 5 -1.34 1.60 -18.59
C LEU A 5 -1.59 0.37 -19.45
N ASP A 6 -1.29 0.50 -20.74
CA ASP A 6 -1.21 -0.65 -21.63
C ASP A 6 -0.02 -1.55 -21.24
N ALA A 7 -0.05 -2.81 -21.69
CA ALA A 7 1.06 -3.73 -21.47
C ALA A 7 2.37 -3.15 -22.05
N ASN A 8 3.47 -3.34 -21.32
CA ASN A 8 4.80 -2.84 -21.68
C ASN A 8 4.95 -1.30 -21.68
N VAL A 9 4.11 -0.59 -20.96
CA VAL A 9 4.29 0.84 -20.67
C VAL A 9 4.73 0.96 -19.21
N GLU A 10 5.83 1.64 -18.95
CA GLU A 10 6.51 1.68 -17.65
C GLU A 10 6.15 2.90 -16.81
N GLU A 11 5.67 3.98 -17.42
CA GLU A 11 5.48 5.25 -16.70
C GLU A 11 4.09 5.85 -16.97
N LEU A 12 3.48 6.35 -15.88
CA LEU A 12 2.23 7.11 -15.90
C LEU A 12 2.39 8.39 -15.08
N GLN A 13 2.21 9.53 -15.72
CA GLN A 13 2.13 10.82 -15.04
C GLN A 13 0.74 11.45 -15.20
N LEU A 14 0.08 11.75 -14.08
CA LEU A 14 -1.21 12.44 -14.05
C LEU A 14 -0.98 13.95 -14.05
N THR A 15 -1.26 14.62 -15.17
CA THR A 15 -0.80 16.01 -15.41
C THR A 15 -1.82 17.12 -15.17
N ARG A 16 -3.06 16.82 -14.81
CA ARG A 16 -4.10 17.83 -14.58
C ARG A 16 -4.35 18.06 -13.10
N SER A 17 -5.00 19.16 -12.73
CA SER A 17 -5.39 19.47 -11.36
C SER A 17 -6.72 18.83 -10.91
N SER A 18 -7.34 18.01 -11.75
CA SER A 18 -8.55 17.26 -11.41
C SER A 18 -8.20 15.89 -10.80
N ALA A 19 -9.08 15.35 -9.99
CA ALA A 19 -8.95 14.01 -9.47
C ALA A 19 -8.98 12.98 -10.62
N ILE A 20 -7.87 12.30 -10.84
CA ILE A 20 -7.68 11.27 -11.87
C ILE A 20 -7.07 10.05 -11.18
N ASN A 21 -7.56 8.87 -11.48
CA ASN A 21 -7.00 7.62 -10.95
C ASN A 21 -5.99 7.04 -11.94
N GLY A 22 -4.92 6.47 -11.41
CA GLY A 22 -3.88 5.82 -12.19
C GLY A 22 -3.79 4.34 -11.84
N THR A 23 -3.76 3.49 -12.86
CA THR A 23 -3.54 2.05 -12.70
C THR A 23 -2.39 1.61 -13.60
N GLY A 24 -1.43 0.89 -13.02
CA GLY A 24 -0.31 0.27 -13.74
C GLY A 24 -0.70 -0.98 -14.51
N ASN A 25 0.28 -1.83 -14.75
CA ASN A 25 0.11 -3.10 -15.45
C ASN A 25 0.83 -4.25 -14.70
N GLN A 26 1.35 -5.27 -15.37
CA GLN A 26 1.98 -6.44 -14.72
C GLN A 26 3.51 -6.36 -14.62
N ILE A 27 4.11 -5.24 -15.02
CA ILE A 27 5.56 -5.01 -14.90
C ILE A 27 5.82 -3.84 -13.94
N ALA A 28 7.05 -3.65 -13.53
CA ALA A 28 7.43 -2.54 -12.67
C ALA A 28 7.11 -1.18 -13.33
N ASN A 29 6.27 -0.39 -12.70
CA ASN A 29 5.83 0.92 -13.19
C ASN A 29 6.33 2.06 -12.29
N VAL A 30 6.42 3.24 -12.85
CA VAL A 30 6.52 4.51 -12.13
C VAL A 30 5.22 5.28 -12.33
N ILE A 31 4.45 5.47 -11.25
CA ILE A 31 3.18 6.20 -11.31
C ILE A 31 3.29 7.46 -10.46
N VAL A 32 3.06 8.60 -11.09
CA VAL A 32 3.10 9.90 -10.44
C VAL A 32 1.72 10.55 -10.52
N GLY A 33 1.12 10.77 -9.37
CA GLY A 33 -0.13 11.50 -9.19
C GLY A 33 0.00 13.00 -9.47
N ASN A 34 -1.03 13.75 -9.15
CA ASN A 34 -1.05 15.20 -9.36
C ASN A 34 -1.33 15.97 -8.04
N SER A 35 -1.89 17.16 -8.11
CA SER A 35 -2.21 17.96 -6.91
C SER A 35 -3.63 17.74 -6.37
N ALA A 36 -4.39 16.82 -6.93
CA ALA A 36 -5.74 16.47 -6.47
C ALA A 36 -5.74 15.06 -5.86
N ALA A 37 -6.81 14.71 -5.18
CA ALA A 37 -6.97 13.37 -4.62
C ALA A 37 -6.97 12.30 -5.73
N ASN A 38 -6.00 11.39 -5.69
CA ASN A 38 -5.85 10.32 -6.66
C ASN A 38 -6.07 8.95 -6.01
N THR A 39 -6.55 7.99 -6.77
CA THR A 39 -6.45 6.58 -6.45
C THR A 39 -5.38 5.97 -7.35
N ILE A 40 -4.34 5.41 -6.75
CA ILE A 40 -3.17 4.86 -7.43
C ILE A 40 -3.08 3.37 -7.13
N ASN A 41 -3.02 2.57 -8.19
CA ASN A 41 -2.89 1.12 -8.14
C ASN A 41 -1.72 0.70 -9.03
N GLY A 42 -0.66 0.13 -8.46
CA GLY A 42 0.48 -0.37 -9.23
C GLY A 42 0.13 -1.58 -10.08
N ALA A 43 -0.89 -2.34 -9.68
CA ALA A 43 -1.28 -3.65 -10.18
C ALA A 43 -0.22 -4.71 -9.83
N GLY A 44 0.48 -5.28 -10.79
CA GLY A 44 1.53 -6.27 -10.52
C GLY A 44 2.90 -5.72 -10.90
N GLY A 45 3.93 -6.18 -10.21
CA GLY A 45 5.27 -5.66 -10.38
C GLY A 45 5.79 -5.04 -9.08
N ASN A 46 7.02 -4.56 -9.10
CA ASN A 46 7.57 -3.77 -8.00
C ASN A 46 7.52 -2.30 -8.42
N ASP A 47 6.45 -1.61 -8.02
CA ASP A 47 6.12 -0.29 -8.53
C ASP A 47 6.70 0.83 -7.68
N THR A 48 6.89 2.00 -8.28
CA THR A 48 7.22 3.24 -7.58
C THR A 48 6.05 4.20 -7.71
N LEU A 49 5.38 4.46 -6.59
CA LEU A 49 4.14 5.20 -6.52
C LEU A 49 4.37 6.53 -5.78
N THR A 50 3.94 7.62 -6.40
CA THR A 50 3.98 8.97 -5.85
C THR A 50 2.57 9.56 -5.89
N GLY A 51 2.01 9.94 -4.77
CA GLY A 51 0.67 10.54 -4.68
C GLY A 51 0.63 11.98 -5.18
N GLY A 52 1.60 12.75 -4.76
CA GLY A 52 1.64 14.19 -4.96
C GLY A 52 0.96 14.93 -3.80
N ALA A 53 0.31 16.03 -4.11
CA ALA A 53 -0.49 16.71 -3.11
C ALA A 53 -1.95 16.24 -3.20
N GLY A 54 -2.64 16.22 -2.06
CA GLY A 54 -4.04 15.81 -2.04
C GLY A 54 -4.33 14.82 -0.93
N ARG A 55 -5.38 14.06 -1.12
CA ARG A 55 -5.74 12.93 -0.27
C ARG A 55 -5.71 11.69 -1.14
N ASP A 56 -4.57 11.04 -1.16
CA ASP A 56 -4.34 9.95 -2.09
C ASP A 56 -4.64 8.59 -1.47
N ALA A 57 -5.04 7.65 -2.30
CA ALA A 57 -5.33 6.28 -1.90
C ALA A 57 -4.46 5.33 -2.73
N PHE A 58 -3.59 4.59 -2.05
CA PHE A 58 -2.74 3.56 -2.66
C PHE A 58 -3.41 2.20 -2.49
N VAL A 59 -3.70 1.55 -3.62
CA VAL A 59 -4.51 0.32 -3.66
C VAL A 59 -3.63 -0.91 -3.86
N PHE A 60 -3.87 -1.93 -3.04
CA PHE A 60 -3.24 -3.24 -3.11
C PHE A 60 -4.32 -4.30 -3.28
N ASP A 61 -4.53 -4.76 -4.52
CA ASP A 61 -5.58 -5.71 -4.92
C ASP A 61 -5.05 -6.86 -5.77
N THR A 62 -3.74 -7.02 -5.83
CA THR A 62 -3.07 -8.07 -6.60
C THR A 62 -2.31 -9.02 -5.69
N ALA A 63 -2.04 -10.23 -6.18
CA ALA A 63 -1.41 -11.30 -5.40
C ALA A 63 -0.07 -10.85 -4.80
N LEU A 64 0.10 -11.09 -3.50
CA LEU A 64 1.31 -10.73 -2.76
C LEU A 64 2.47 -11.67 -3.09
N GLY A 65 3.68 -11.14 -3.12
CA GLY A 65 4.89 -11.93 -3.34
C GLY A 65 6.13 -11.07 -3.58
N PRO A 66 7.30 -11.68 -3.70
CA PRO A 66 8.57 -10.96 -3.84
C PRO A 66 8.71 -10.16 -5.14
N SER A 67 7.86 -10.43 -6.13
CA SER A 67 7.78 -9.69 -7.39
C SER A 67 6.65 -8.65 -7.42
N ASN A 68 6.04 -8.36 -6.28
CA ASN A 68 4.93 -7.41 -6.13
C ASN A 68 5.06 -6.68 -4.79
N ILE A 69 6.09 -5.83 -4.69
CA ILE A 69 6.38 -5.01 -3.52
C ILE A 69 6.52 -3.57 -4.00
N ASP A 70 5.56 -2.73 -3.65
CA ASP A 70 5.54 -1.36 -4.14
C ASP A 70 6.23 -0.40 -3.17
N ARG A 71 6.86 0.62 -3.74
CA ARG A 71 7.42 1.73 -2.99
C ARG A 71 6.52 2.98 -3.12
N ILE A 72 5.97 3.44 -2.00
CA ILE A 72 5.30 4.74 -1.93
C ILE A 72 6.33 5.78 -1.47
N THR A 73 6.51 6.83 -2.26
CA THR A 73 7.65 7.76 -2.10
C THR A 73 7.33 9.01 -1.28
N ASP A 74 6.06 9.32 -1.05
CA ASP A 74 5.61 10.57 -0.43
C ASP A 74 4.36 10.43 0.44
N PHE A 75 4.15 9.25 1.06
CA PHE A 75 2.98 8.99 1.88
C PHE A 75 2.81 10.01 3.01
N SER A 76 1.72 10.75 2.98
CA SER A 76 1.35 11.77 3.94
C SER A 76 0.31 11.26 4.94
N VAL A 77 0.74 10.87 6.14
CA VAL A 77 -0.14 10.32 7.19
C VAL A 77 -1.41 11.17 7.46
N PRO A 78 -1.36 12.52 7.47
CA PRO A 78 -2.57 13.32 7.69
C PRO A 78 -3.61 13.26 6.57
N SER A 79 -3.23 12.83 5.37
CA SER A 79 -4.09 12.93 4.19
C SER A 79 -4.31 11.63 3.44
N ASP A 80 -3.29 10.78 3.34
CA ASP A 80 -3.31 9.62 2.46
C ASP A 80 -3.83 8.36 3.16
N SER A 81 -4.15 7.37 2.36
CA SER A 81 -4.62 6.07 2.85
C SER A 81 -4.06 4.91 2.03
N ILE A 82 -3.94 3.75 2.68
CA ILE A 82 -3.63 2.47 2.04
C ILE A 82 -4.91 1.64 2.00
N ARG A 83 -5.27 1.17 0.81
CA ARG A 83 -6.46 0.35 0.59
C ARG A 83 -6.05 -1.09 0.29
N LEU A 84 -6.59 -2.02 1.08
CA LEU A 84 -6.25 -3.44 1.05
C LEU A 84 -7.48 -4.25 0.61
N ASP A 85 -7.35 -5.04 -0.43
CA ASP A 85 -8.39 -5.95 -0.89
C ASP A 85 -8.46 -7.19 0.03
N ASN A 86 -9.61 -7.50 0.61
CA ASN A 86 -9.76 -8.62 1.53
C ASN A 86 -9.71 -10.01 0.85
N ASP A 87 -9.82 -10.08 -0.46
CA ASP A 87 -9.58 -11.30 -1.23
C ASP A 87 -8.07 -11.61 -1.35
N VAL A 88 -7.22 -10.58 -1.19
CA VAL A 88 -5.75 -10.69 -1.18
C VAL A 88 -5.21 -10.75 0.25
N PHE A 89 -5.68 -9.87 1.11
CA PHE A 89 -5.31 -9.79 2.53
C PHE A 89 -6.27 -10.63 3.39
N ILE A 90 -6.24 -11.92 3.17
CA ILE A 90 -7.18 -12.90 3.73
C ILE A 90 -7.23 -12.82 5.26
N GLY A 91 -8.44 -12.70 5.79
CA GLY A 91 -8.68 -12.62 7.23
C GLY A 91 -8.85 -11.19 7.74
N LEU A 92 -8.69 -10.17 6.89
CA LEU A 92 -9.12 -8.82 7.18
C LEU A 92 -10.61 -8.63 6.85
N SER A 93 -11.31 -7.87 7.67
CA SER A 93 -12.71 -7.53 7.44
C SER A 93 -12.82 -6.17 6.77
N ALA A 94 -13.77 -6.02 5.84
CA ALA A 94 -14.01 -4.74 5.16
C ALA A 94 -14.34 -3.61 6.15
N GLY A 95 -13.84 -2.42 5.85
CA GLY A 95 -13.95 -1.22 6.68
C GLY A 95 -12.57 -0.69 7.11
N GLY A 96 -12.52 0.11 8.17
CA GLY A 96 -11.25 0.54 8.76
C GLY A 96 -10.51 -0.63 9.41
N LEU A 97 -9.19 -0.68 9.25
CA LEU A 97 -8.38 -1.71 9.90
C LEU A 97 -8.52 -1.62 11.42
N SER A 98 -8.74 -2.75 12.08
CA SER A 98 -8.80 -2.81 13.55
C SER A 98 -7.45 -2.40 14.15
N SER A 99 -7.48 -1.67 15.26
CA SER A 99 -6.26 -1.33 16.01
C SER A 99 -5.48 -2.55 16.51
N GLN A 100 -6.16 -3.66 16.72
CA GLN A 100 -5.53 -4.93 17.12
C GLN A 100 -4.84 -5.62 15.93
N ALA A 101 -5.25 -5.33 14.71
CA ALA A 101 -4.66 -5.91 13.51
C ALA A 101 -3.42 -5.14 13.01
N PHE A 102 -3.10 -4.01 13.63
CA PHE A 102 -1.96 -3.18 13.24
C PHE A 102 -0.85 -3.20 14.29
N ARG A 103 0.37 -3.45 13.84
CA ARG A 103 1.58 -3.38 14.67
C ARG A 103 2.60 -2.43 14.06
N LYS A 104 3.25 -1.64 14.92
CA LYS A 104 4.38 -0.79 14.55
C LYS A 104 5.55 -1.04 15.49
N ASN A 105 6.68 -1.48 14.94
CA ASN A 105 7.91 -1.74 15.69
C ASN A 105 9.15 -1.74 14.78
N THR A 106 10.33 -1.88 15.34
CA THR A 106 11.60 -1.93 14.61
C THR A 106 11.95 -3.33 14.08
N SER A 107 11.30 -4.37 14.57
CA SER A 107 11.61 -5.75 14.17
C SER A 107 10.84 -6.23 12.94
N GLY A 108 9.78 -5.51 12.56
CA GLY A 108 8.86 -5.94 11.50
C GLY A 108 8.15 -7.26 11.79
N ASN A 109 8.08 -7.70 13.05
CA ASN A 109 7.45 -8.96 13.43
C ASN A 109 6.15 -8.73 14.19
N ALA A 110 5.20 -9.63 13.99
CA ALA A 110 4.01 -9.73 14.83
C ALA A 110 4.40 -10.07 16.28
N VAL A 111 3.65 -9.57 17.22
CA VAL A 111 3.86 -9.78 18.66
C VAL A 111 2.76 -10.70 19.21
N ASP A 112 1.58 -10.63 18.65
CA ASP A 112 0.46 -11.48 19.05
C ASP A 112 -0.31 -12.05 17.83
N ALA A 113 -1.28 -12.90 18.11
CA ALA A 113 -2.04 -13.60 17.09
C ALA A 113 -3.03 -12.71 16.30
N ASN A 114 -3.21 -11.45 16.69
CA ASN A 114 -4.11 -10.53 16.02
C ASN A 114 -3.39 -9.60 15.03
N ASP A 115 -2.07 -9.43 15.18
CA ASP A 115 -1.27 -8.60 14.31
C ASP A 115 -1.34 -9.12 12.85
N ARG A 116 -1.75 -8.28 11.91
CA ARG A 116 -1.91 -8.61 10.49
C ARG A 116 -1.09 -7.72 9.59
N ILE A 117 -1.11 -6.42 9.86
CA ILE A 117 -0.34 -5.41 9.12
C ILE A 117 0.76 -4.90 10.06
N ILE A 118 2.00 -5.08 9.67
CA ILE A 118 3.15 -4.69 10.48
C ILE A 118 3.97 -3.64 9.72
N TYR A 119 4.14 -2.47 10.31
CA TYR A 119 5.02 -1.43 9.80
C TYR A 119 6.35 -1.45 10.57
N GLU A 120 7.43 -1.74 9.85
CA GLU A 120 8.80 -1.77 10.37
C GLU A 120 9.40 -0.37 10.28
N THR A 121 9.56 0.30 11.42
CA THR A 121 9.80 1.75 11.49
C THR A 121 11.15 2.20 10.96
N ASP A 122 12.19 1.41 11.14
CA ASP A 122 13.57 1.74 10.77
C ASP A 122 13.91 1.43 9.31
N THR A 123 13.09 0.65 8.63
CA THR A 123 13.25 0.31 7.21
C THR A 123 12.15 0.87 6.32
N GLY A 124 10.99 1.18 6.89
CA GLY A 124 9.78 1.58 6.16
C GLY A 124 9.00 0.42 5.55
N ARG A 125 9.42 -0.82 5.75
CA ARG A 125 8.76 -1.99 5.19
C ARG A 125 7.39 -2.21 5.82
N VAL A 126 6.43 -2.61 4.99
CA VAL A 126 5.09 -3.00 5.43
C VAL A 126 4.86 -4.46 5.07
N TRP A 127 4.45 -5.23 6.09
CA TRP A 127 4.27 -6.67 6.01
C TRP A 127 2.81 -7.04 6.24
N PHE A 128 2.37 -8.09 5.56
CA PHE A 128 1.15 -8.80 5.88
C PHE A 128 1.49 -10.15 6.50
N ASP A 129 0.88 -10.43 7.64
CA ASP A 129 1.01 -11.69 8.37
C ASP A 129 -0.39 -12.26 8.64
N ARG A 130 -0.72 -13.38 8.01
CA ARG A 130 -2.09 -13.90 8.04
C ARG A 130 -2.47 -14.59 9.36
N ASP A 131 -1.51 -14.97 10.19
CA ASP A 131 -1.74 -15.66 11.47
C ASP A 131 -1.04 -14.97 12.67
N GLY A 132 -0.43 -13.81 12.43
CA GLY A 132 0.26 -13.04 13.46
C GLY A 132 1.53 -13.74 13.95
N ASN A 133 1.62 -14.01 15.25
CA ASN A 133 2.77 -14.73 15.81
C ASN A 133 2.71 -16.26 15.60
N GLY A 134 1.91 -16.73 14.65
CA GLY A 134 1.83 -18.12 14.24
C GLY A 134 3.03 -18.60 13.43
N SER A 135 2.83 -19.67 12.66
CA SER A 135 3.90 -20.32 11.88
C SER A 135 3.93 -19.89 10.41
N ALA A 136 2.93 -19.16 9.94
CA ALA A 136 2.92 -18.67 8.57
C ALA A 136 4.00 -17.61 8.36
N ALA A 137 4.64 -17.65 7.20
CA ALA A 137 5.60 -16.60 6.86
C ALA A 137 4.85 -15.30 6.49
N LYS A 138 5.26 -14.19 7.09
CA LYS A 138 4.79 -12.86 6.68
C LYS A 138 5.28 -12.52 5.27
N VAL A 139 4.51 -11.72 4.55
CA VAL A 139 4.83 -11.30 3.18
C VAL A 139 4.95 -9.78 3.14
N GLN A 140 6.06 -9.28 2.62
CA GLN A 140 6.21 -7.85 2.38
C GLN A 140 5.38 -7.44 1.16
N PHE A 141 4.66 -6.31 1.24
CA PHE A 141 3.89 -5.80 0.11
C PHE A 141 4.16 -4.33 -0.23
N ALA A 142 4.73 -3.57 0.73
CA ALA A 142 5.06 -2.17 0.49
C ALA A 142 6.33 -1.72 1.21
N VAL A 143 6.85 -0.58 0.76
CA VAL A 143 7.88 0.21 1.45
C VAL A 143 7.42 1.66 1.47
N LEU A 144 7.35 2.24 2.65
CA LEU A 144 7.08 3.66 2.92
C LEU A 144 8.35 4.37 3.38
N ASP A 145 8.27 5.64 3.65
CA ASP A 145 9.33 6.33 4.38
C ASP A 145 9.49 5.79 5.80
N ARG A 146 10.67 5.99 6.37
CA ARG A 146 10.99 5.51 7.73
C ARG A 146 10.34 6.41 8.78
N ASN A 147 10.06 5.81 9.95
CA ASN A 147 9.59 6.54 11.14
C ASN A 147 8.31 7.36 10.93
N LEU A 148 7.44 6.95 10.00
CA LEU A 148 6.13 7.58 9.84
C LEU A 148 5.27 7.39 11.10
N ALA A 149 4.43 8.37 11.38
CA ALA A 149 3.44 8.30 12.45
C ALA A 149 2.19 7.49 12.05
N ILE A 150 2.33 6.58 11.10
CA ILE A 150 1.26 5.72 10.56
C ILE A 150 0.61 4.87 11.64
N THR A 151 -0.69 4.67 11.52
CA THR A 151 -1.54 3.93 12.45
C THR A 151 -2.50 3.02 11.69
N HIS A 152 -3.31 2.25 12.39
CA HIS A 152 -4.38 1.45 11.78
C HIS A 152 -5.41 2.29 11.01
N ALA A 153 -5.60 3.57 11.39
CA ALA A 153 -6.58 4.45 10.76
C ALA A 153 -6.23 4.84 9.31
N ASP A 154 -4.96 4.66 8.94
CA ASP A 154 -4.47 4.95 7.59
C ASP A 154 -4.72 3.78 6.61
N PHE A 155 -5.28 2.67 7.11
CA PHE A 155 -5.59 1.48 6.33
C PHE A 155 -7.10 1.26 6.22
N ILE A 156 -7.57 1.03 5.01
CA ILE A 156 -8.97 0.76 4.66
C ILE A 156 -9.03 -0.58 3.92
N VAL A 157 -9.82 -1.51 4.42
CA VAL A 157 -10.05 -2.82 3.80
C VAL A 157 -11.34 -2.79 2.99
N PHE A 158 -11.34 -3.32 1.77
CA PHE A 158 -12.52 -3.33 0.89
C PHE A 158 -12.73 -4.69 0.23
#